data_1fd32149dda68a652fc5b10c9c88dd56
#
_entry.id   1fd32149dda68a652fc5b10c9c88dd56
#
_cell.length_a   1.000
_cell.length_b   1.000
_cell.length_c   1.000
_cell.angle_alpha   90.00
_cell.angle_beta   90.00
_cell.angle_gamma   90.00
#
_symmetry.space_group_name_H-M   'P 1'
#
loop_
_entity.id
_entity.type
_entity.pdbx_description
1 polymer ?
#
loop_
_entity_poly.entity_id
_entity_poly.type
_entity_poly.pdbx_seq_one_letter_code
_entity_poly.pdbx_strand_id
1 'polypeptide(L)'
;TELPIVGLKIGLILAFLTSWAAYQTLIFDLLFDGPAQIMKAMMGPLAAQGSGFDGDVMAGVQRAFEDLSGSAGVYGSMSSPNANLLQGGPMLASGILWLISISLLLVTLGLIIAAKIVLAFLLAIGPIFIGMLLFDATRGIFEGWVRATISFAIMPLAVNIFGAVMLLILAPFLEILVGNAGKRLFDMGPVITIALIVAVFAIVMMFGLGAVTAIGKGFGG
;
A
#
# COMPACT_ATOMS: atom_id res chain seq x y z
N THR A 1 -39.52 -10.07 24.49
CA THR A 1 -38.40 -9.06 24.40
C THR A 1 -37.72 -9.06 23.05
N GLU A 2 -38.06 -9.92 22.07
CA GLU A 2 -37.40 -10.03 20.77
C GLU A 2 -37.98 -9.12 19.68
N LEU A 3 -39.28 -8.79 19.77
CA LEU A 3 -39.99 -7.95 18.79
C LEU A 3 -39.37 -6.57 18.55
N PRO A 4 -38.97 -5.78 19.57
CA PRO A 4 -38.32 -4.48 19.33
C PRO A 4 -36.93 -4.60 18.69
N ILE A 5 -36.16 -5.67 18.97
CA ILE A 5 -34.86 -5.91 18.39
C ILE A 5 -34.98 -6.25 16.90
N VAL A 6 -35.96 -7.08 16.54
CA VAL A 6 -36.26 -7.44 15.15
C VAL A 6 -36.75 -6.21 14.38
N GLY A 7 -37.63 -5.39 14.98
CA GLY A 7 -38.12 -4.14 14.39
C GLY A 7 -36.96 -3.14 14.13
N LEU A 8 -36.07 -2.97 15.09
CA LEU A 8 -34.88 -2.11 14.96
C LEU A 8 -33.94 -2.60 13.89
N LYS A 9 -33.71 -3.93 13.82
CA LYS A 9 -32.88 -4.57 12.76
C LYS A 9 -33.48 -4.31 11.38
N ILE A 10 -34.76 -4.55 11.19
CA ILE A 10 -35.46 -4.32 9.92
C ILE A 10 -35.44 -2.83 9.55
N GLY A 11 -35.71 -1.93 10.51
CA GLY A 11 -35.66 -0.50 10.29
C GLY A 11 -34.27 0.00 9.85
N LEU A 12 -33.20 -0.50 10.47
CA LEU A 12 -31.84 -0.14 10.13
C LEU A 12 -31.44 -0.66 8.75
N ILE A 13 -31.80 -1.90 8.41
CA ILE A 13 -31.57 -2.48 7.09
C ILE A 13 -32.31 -1.69 6.01
N LEU A 14 -33.59 -1.35 6.24
CA LEU A 14 -34.39 -0.54 5.32
C LEU A 14 -33.80 0.85 5.14
N ALA A 15 -33.30 1.49 6.21
CA ALA A 15 -32.64 2.79 6.13
C ALA A 15 -31.41 2.76 5.21
N PHE A 16 -30.59 1.73 5.30
CA PHE A 16 -29.42 1.58 4.41
C PHE A 16 -29.79 1.20 2.97
N LEU A 17 -30.87 0.44 2.77
CA LEU A 17 -31.35 0.07 1.43
C LEU A 17 -32.05 1.22 0.71
N THR A 18 -32.75 2.08 1.45
CA THR A 18 -33.54 3.18 0.87
C THR A 18 -32.79 4.50 0.78
N SER A 19 -31.79 4.72 1.65
CA SER A 19 -30.99 5.94 1.68
C SER A 19 -29.55 5.68 1.22
N TRP A 20 -29.29 5.87 -0.08
CA TRP A 20 -27.93 5.81 -0.62
C TRP A 20 -26.97 6.79 0.08
N ALA A 21 -27.45 7.98 0.45
CA ALA A 21 -26.66 8.97 1.17
C ALA A 21 -26.18 8.47 2.53
N ALA A 22 -27.05 7.81 3.32
CA ALA A 22 -26.68 7.24 4.61
C ALA A 22 -25.65 6.11 4.47
N TYR A 23 -25.80 5.24 3.45
CA TYR A 23 -24.84 4.19 3.13
C TYR A 23 -23.49 4.79 2.73
N GLN A 24 -23.50 5.79 1.85
CA GLN A 24 -22.28 6.44 1.36
C GLN A 24 -21.53 7.11 2.50
N THR A 25 -22.19 7.94 3.31
CA THR A 25 -21.52 8.69 4.40
C THR A 25 -21.02 7.78 5.52
N LEU A 26 -21.81 6.76 5.94
CA LEU A 26 -21.45 5.95 7.10
C LEU A 26 -20.53 4.78 6.76
N ILE A 27 -20.70 4.17 5.60
CA ILE A 27 -19.96 2.94 5.26
C ILE A 27 -18.87 3.23 4.24
N PHE A 28 -19.20 3.90 3.13
CA PHE A 28 -18.26 4.13 2.04
C PHE A 28 -17.14 5.09 2.49
N ASP A 29 -17.48 6.28 3.02
CA ASP A 29 -16.47 7.26 3.43
C ASP A 29 -15.61 6.74 4.58
N LEU A 30 -16.22 6.06 5.56
CA LEU A 30 -15.50 5.48 6.69
C LEU A 30 -14.50 4.40 6.25
N LEU A 31 -14.89 3.48 5.38
CA LEU A 31 -14.05 2.37 4.95
C LEU A 31 -13.04 2.75 3.86
N PHE A 32 -13.40 3.73 3.01
CA PHE A 32 -12.55 4.15 1.90
C PHE A 32 -11.51 5.21 2.32
N ASP A 33 -11.92 6.20 3.12
CA ASP A 33 -11.08 7.32 3.54
C ASP A 33 -10.57 7.19 4.99
N GLY A 34 -11.26 6.43 5.84
CA GLY A 34 -10.88 6.20 7.24
C GLY A 34 -9.44 5.69 7.41
N PRO A 35 -8.98 4.67 6.64
CA PRO A 35 -7.60 4.19 6.72
C PRO A 35 -6.56 5.26 6.40
N ALA A 36 -6.84 6.17 5.45
CA ALA A 36 -5.95 7.27 5.12
C ALA A 36 -5.85 8.32 6.24
N GLN A 37 -6.97 8.59 6.94
CA GLN A 37 -6.98 9.49 8.08
C GLN A 37 -6.23 8.92 9.28
N ILE A 38 -6.42 7.63 9.59
CA ILE A 38 -5.67 6.92 10.64
C ILE A 38 -4.17 6.95 10.33
N MET A 39 -3.80 6.68 9.09
CA MET A 39 -2.43 6.72 8.61
C MET A 39 -1.79 8.09 8.85
N LYS A 40 -2.46 9.18 8.48
CA LYS A 40 -1.96 10.55 8.67
C LYS A 40 -1.75 10.86 10.15
N ALA A 41 -2.64 10.40 11.03
CA ALA A 41 -2.51 10.58 12.47
C ALA A 41 -1.33 9.78 13.05
N MET A 42 -1.09 8.56 12.58
CA MET A 42 0.00 7.70 13.05
C MET A 42 1.38 8.13 12.54
N MET A 43 1.46 8.67 11.32
CA MET A 43 2.73 9.05 10.69
C MET A 43 3.22 10.45 11.10
N GLY A 44 2.34 11.33 11.62
CA GLY A 44 2.72 12.67 12.06
C GLY A 44 3.92 12.72 13.01
N PRO A 45 3.99 11.89 14.06
CA PRO A 45 5.14 11.84 14.95
C PRO A 45 6.43 11.33 14.30
N LEU A 46 6.35 10.47 13.30
CA LEU A 46 7.51 9.93 12.57
C LEU A 46 8.08 10.96 11.58
N ALA A 47 7.21 11.76 10.96
CA ALA A 47 7.61 12.86 10.10
C ALA A 47 8.42 13.94 10.85
N ALA A 48 8.12 14.15 12.14
CA ALA A 48 8.80 15.14 12.98
C ALA A 48 10.26 14.76 13.32
N GLN A 49 10.71 13.55 13.07
CA GLN A 49 12.07 13.06 13.41
C GLN A 49 13.15 13.38 12.35
N GLY A 50 12.89 14.28 11.40
CA GLY A 50 13.91 14.80 10.50
C GLY A 50 14.39 13.84 9.41
N SER A 51 13.66 12.76 9.16
CA SER A 51 14.00 11.74 8.16
C SER A 51 13.76 12.16 6.70
N GLY A 52 13.40 13.41 6.44
CA GLY A 52 12.96 13.87 5.11
C GLY A 52 11.61 13.29 4.67
N PHE A 53 10.97 12.50 5.55
CA PHE A 53 9.69 11.83 5.32
C PHE A 53 8.56 12.69 5.90
N ASP A 54 7.76 13.32 5.05
CA ASP A 54 6.66 14.22 5.43
C ASP A 54 5.39 13.48 5.95
N GLY A 55 5.51 12.20 6.31
CA GLY A 55 4.38 11.38 6.72
C GLY A 55 3.51 10.87 5.56
N ASP A 56 3.76 11.29 4.33
CA ASP A 56 3.12 10.77 3.13
C ASP A 56 4.01 9.74 2.46
N VAL A 57 3.66 8.46 2.65
CA VAL A 57 4.39 7.33 2.06
C VAL A 57 4.40 7.38 0.54
N MET A 58 3.31 7.86 -0.06
CA MET A 58 3.20 7.97 -1.51
C MET A 58 4.22 8.97 -2.07
N ALA A 59 4.30 10.16 -1.46
CA ALA A 59 5.29 11.17 -1.81
C ALA A 59 6.72 10.67 -1.54
N GLY A 60 6.93 9.93 -0.45
CA GLY A 60 8.22 9.32 -0.13
C GLY A 60 8.67 8.28 -1.15
N VAL A 61 7.77 7.40 -1.59
CA VAL A 61 8.05 6.40 -2.63
C VAL A 61 8.32 7.07 -3.98
N GLN A 62 7.60 8.13 -4.31
CA GLN A 62 7.85 8.89 -5.53
C GLN A 62 9.22 9.55 -5.53
N ARG A 63 9.63 10.20 -4.43
CA ARG A 63 10.98 10.77 -4.28
C ARG A 63 12.06 9.68 -4.41
N ALA A 64 11.87 8.55 -3.73
CA ALA A 64 12.80 7.43 -3.84
C ALA A 64 12.91 6.90 -5.29
N PHE A 65 11.81 6.87 -6.03
CA PHE A 65 11.81 6.53 -7.45
C PHE A 65 12.60 7.55 -8.28
N GLU A 66 12.41 8.85 -8.05
CA GLU A 66 13.12 9.92 -8.75
C GLU A 66 14.63 9.85 -8.47
N ASP A 67 15.03 9.63 -7.21
CA ASP A 67 16.42 9.48 -6.79
C ASP A 67 17.09 8.26 -7.43
N LEU A 68 16.40 7.12 -7.42
CA LEU A 68 16.89 5.88 -8.03
C LEU A 68 17.00 5.99 -9.55
N SER A 69 15.96 6.48 -10.21
CA SER A 69 15.91 6.61 -11.68
C SER A 69 16.90 7.68 -12.17
N GLY A 70 17.01 8.80 -11.45
CA GLY A 70 18.01 9.84 -11.73
C GLY A 70 19.43 9.31 -11.61
N SER A 71 19.75 8.60 -10.52
CA SER A 71 21.06 7.96 -10.32
C SER A 71 21.35 6.90 -11.37
N ALA A 72 20.33 6.11 -11.78
CA ALA A 72 20.44 5.16 -12.86
C ALA A 72 20.81 5.81 -14.20
N GLY A 73 20.19 6.96 -14.51
CA GLY A 73 20.53 7.74 -15.71
C GLY A 73 21.97 8.23 -15.70
N VAL A 74 22.45 8.73 -14.55
CA VAL A 74 23.85 9.17 -14.40
C VAL A 74 24.80 8.00 -14.59
N TYR A 75 24.58 6.85 -13.93
CA TYR A 75 25.44 5.67 -14.07
C TYR A 75 25.39 5.12 -15.50
N GLY A 76 24.23 5.12 -16.16
CA GLY A 76 24.13 4.77 -17.58
C GLY A 76 24.99 5.67 -18.47
N SER A 77 25.02 6.98 -18.20
CA SER A 77 25.84 7.94 -18.95
C SER A 77 27.34 7.83 -18.71
N MET A 78 27.76 7.17 -17.63
CA MET A 78 29.16 6.89 -17.32
C MET A 78 29.69 5.63 -18.03
N SER A 79 28.79 4.85 -18.64
CA SER A 79 29.14 3.62 -19.35
C SER A 79 29.70 3.92 -20.74
N SER A 80 30.61 3.05 -21.23
CA SER A 80 31.06 3.11 -22.61
C SER A 80 29.91 2.88 -23.60
N PRO A 81 29.90 3.50 -24.79
CA PRO A 81 28.85 3.28 -25.79
C PRO A 81 28.63 1.80 -26.19
N ASN A 82 29.64 0.97 -26.03
CA ASN A 82 29.61 -0.46 -26.32
C ASN A 82 29.48 -1.35 -25.06
N ALA A 83 29.22 -0.76 -23.89
CA ALA A 83 29.08 -1.51 -22.66
C ALA A 83 27.81 -2.36 -22.67
N ASN A 84 27.93 -3.63 -22.29
CA ASN A 84 26.81 -4.55 -22.10
C ASN A 84 26.53 -4.74 -20.62
N LEU A 85 25.27 -4.97 -20.26
CA LEU A 85 24.84 -5.24 -18.87
C LEU A 85 25.65 -6.37 -18.23
N LEU A 86 26.04 -7.38 -19.01
CA LEU A 86 26.79 -8.55 -18.54
C LEU A 86 28.27 -8.26 -18.23
N GLN A 87 28.83 -7.15 -18.70
CA GLN A 87 30.22 -6.76 -18.44
C GLN A 87 30.43 -6.11 -17.07
N GLY A 88 29.32 -5.88 -16.33
CA GLY A 88 29.38 -5.23 -15.02
C GLY A 88 29.61 -3.71 -15.10
N GLY A 89 29.99 -3.12 -13.98
CA GLY A 89 30.26 -1.69 -13.87
C GLY A 89 29.01 -0.80 -13.91
N PRO A 90 29.16 0.48 -14.34
CA PRO A 90 28.08 1.45 -14.26
C PRO A 90 26.82 1.07 -15.05
N MET A 91 26.95 0.35 -16.17
CA MET A 91 25.83 -0.09 -16.99
C MET A 91 24.95 -1.13 -16.26
N LEU A 92 25.58 -2.09 -15.59
CA LEU A 92 24.87 -3.08 -14.78
C LEU A 92 24.18 -2.40 -13.59
N ALA A 93 24.87 -1.47 -12.90
CA ALA A 93 24.30 -0.70 -11.80
C ALA A 93 23.07 0.11 -12.25
N SER A 94 23.16 0.77 -13.40
CA SER A 94 22.03 1.50 -14.01
C SER A 94 20.83 0.57 -14.24
N GLY A 95 21.05 -0.60 -14.84
CA GLY A 95 20.00 -1.59 -15.08
C GLY A 95 19.34 -2.08 -13.78
N ILE A 96 20.14 -2.38 -12.75
CA ILE A 96 19.63 -2.78 -11.43
C ILE A 96 18.80 -1.64 -10.81
N LEU A 97 19.29 -0.41 -10.82
CA LEU A 97 18.56 0.74 -10.27
C LEU A 97 17.23 0.99 -10.99
N TRP A 98 17.17 0.86 -12.31
CA TRP A 98 15.92 0.95 -13.07
C TRP A 98 14.94 -0.16 -12.66
N LEU A 99 15.42 -1.38 -12.51
CA LEU A 99 14.57 -2.50 -12.10
C LEU A 99 14.04 -2.31 -10.68
N ILE A 100 14.89 -1.84 -9.76
CA ILE A 100 14.49 -1.54 -8.37
C ILE A 100 13.45 -0.42 -8.33
N SER A 101 13.67 0.68 -9.04
CA SER A 101 12.76 1.83 -9.04
C SER A 101 11.38 1.46 -9.57
N ILE A 102 11.31 0.70 -10.66
CA ILE A 102 10.05 0.20 -11.21
C ILE A 102 9.37 -0.76 -10.22
N SER A 103 10.13 -1.69 -9.62
CA SER A 103 9.60 -2.66 -8.66
C SER A 103 9.04 -1.96 -7.42
N LEU A 104 9.72 -0.93 -6.91
CA LEU A 104 9.29 -0.14 -5.77
C LEU A 104 7.91 0.50 -6.02
N LEU A 105 7.75 1.18 -7.16
CA LEU A 105 6.46 1.78 -7.53
C LEU A 105 5.39 0.71 -7.73
N LEU A 106 5.69 -0.33 -8.47
CA LEU A 106 4.71 -1.37 -8.83
C LEU A 106 4.21 -2.10 -7.59
N VAL A 107 5.08 -2.46 -6.66
CA VAL A 107 4.68 -3.12 -5.41
C VAL A 107 3.86 -2.19 -4.53
N THR A 108 4.34 -0.96 -4.29
CA THR A 108 3.67 -0.06 -3.35
C THR A 108 2.36 0.51 -3.92
N LEU A 109 2.42 1.14 -5.09
CA LEU A 109 1.25 1.75 -5.73
C LEU A 109 0.27 0.70 -6.22
N GLY A 110 0.77 -0.36 -6.84
CA GLY A 110 -0.04 -1.43 -7.39
C GLY A 110 -0.92 -2.08 -6.32
N LEU A 111 -0.37 -2.36 -5.13
CA LEU A 111 -1.12 -2.93 -4.03
C LEU A 111 -2.18 -1.98 -3.46
N ILE A 112 -1.84 -0.69 -3.30
CA ILE A 112 -2.79 0.32 -2.81
C ILE A 112 -3.95 0.47 -3.81
N ILE A 113 -3.64 0.61 -5.09
CA ILE A 113 -4.65 0.77 -6.15
C ILE A 113 -5.52 -0.48 -6.25
N ALA A 114 -4.91 -1.67 -6.27
CA ALA A 114 -5.65 -2.93 -6.31
C ALA A 114 -6.60 -3.08 -5.13
N ALA A 115 -6.13 -2.79 -3.90
CA ALA A 115 -6.97 -2.84 -2.71
C ALA A 115 -8.14 -1.86 -2.78
N LYS A 116 -7.91 -0.62 -3.23
CA LYS A 116 -8.95 0.40 -3.40
C LYS A 116 -9.97 0.02 -4.47
N ILE A 117 -9.55 -0.55 -5.60
CA ILE A 117 -10.46 -1.01 -6.66
C ILE A 117 -11.37 -2.13 -6.13
N VAL A 118 -10.79 -3.14 -5.45
CA VAL A 118 -11.57 -4.24 -4.88
C VAL A 118 -12.52 -3.73 -3.80
N LEU A 119 -12.06 -2.83 -2.93
CA LEU A 119 -12.89 -2.21 -1.90
C LEU A 119 -14.06 -1.43 -2.52
N ALA A 120 -13.80 -0.60 -3.53
CA ALA A 120 -14.84 0.14 -4.23
C ALA A 120 -15.90 -0.79 -4.85
N PHE A 121 -15.45 -1.90 -5.47
CA PHE A 121 -16.36 -2.91 -6.02
C PHE A 121 -17.19 -3.57 -4.91
N LEU A 122 -16.58 -4.00 -3.79
CA LEU A 122 -17.29 -4.60 -2.67
C LEU A 122 -18.32 -3.63 -2.06
N LEU A 123 -17.98 -2.36 -1.95
CA LEU A 123 -18.89 -1.34 -1.46
C LEU A 123 -20.03 -1.05 -2.45
N ALA A 124 -19.77 -1.04 -3.74
CA ALA A 124 -20.80 -0.83 -4.77
C ALA A 124 -21.90 -1.90 -4.72
N ILE A 125 -21.53 -3.17 -4.44
CA ILE A 125 -22.50 -4.27 -4.30
C ILE A 125 -23.02 -4.44 -2.88
N GLY A 126 -22.56 -3.61 -1.92
CA GLY A 126 -22.90 -3.66 -0.50
C GLY A 126 -24.39 -3.68 -0.19
N PRO A 127 -25.23 -2.82 -0.80
CA PRO A 127 -26.68 -2.82 -0.55
C PRO A 127 -27.33 -4.19 -0.79
N ILE A 128 -26.85 -4.95 -1.79
CA ILE A 128 -27.36 -6.30 -2.07
C ILE A 128 -27.05 -7.24 -0.88
N PHE A 129 -25.81 -7.21 -0.37
CA PHE A 129 -25.40 -8.02 0.77
C PHE A 129 -26.10 -7.62 2.07
N ILE A 130 -26.35 -6.32 2.27
CA ILE A 130 -27.14 -5.83 3.41
C ILE A 130 -28.58 -6.38 3.33
N GLY A 131 -29.17 -6.43 2.14
CA GLY A 131 -30.47 -7.05 1.93
C GLY A 131 -30.52 -8.54 2.28
N MET A 132 -29.41 -9.26 2.09
CA MET A 132 -29.28 -10.68 2.46
C MET A 132 -29.34 -10.95 3.98
N LEU A 133 -29.13 -9.91 4.81
CA LEU A 133 -29.26 -9.99 6.27
C LEU A 133 -30.72 -10.23 6.73
N LEU A 134 -31.68 -9.98 5.84
CA LEU A 134 -33.11 -10.23 6.13
C LEU A 134 -33.44 -11.73 6.21
N PHE A 135 -32.62 -12.58 5.57
CA PHE A 135 -32.88 -14.02 5.49
C PHE A 135 -31.79 -14.78 6.24
N ASP A 136 -32.16 -15.64 7.19
CA ASP A 136 -31.21 -16.43 7.97
C ASP A 136 -30.34 -17.34 7.11
N ALA A 137 -30.89 -17.88 6.00
CA ALA A 137 -30.17 -18.74 5.06
C ALA A 137 -29.01 -18.03 4.34
N THR A 138 -29.06 -16.71 4.17
CA THR A 138 -28.03 -15.93 3.44
C THR A 138 -27.12 -15.13 4.36
N ARG A 139 -27.31 -15.21 5.66
CA ARG A 139 -26.53 -14.47 6.67
C ARG A 139 -25.02 -14.75 6.55
N GLY A 140 -24.62 -16.00 6.28
CA GLY A 140 -23.21 -16.36 6.10
C GLY A 140 -22.55 -15.66 4.90
N ILE A 141 -23.31 -15.36 3.85
CA ILE A 141 -22.82 -14.63 2.68
C ILE A 141 -22.54 -13.17 3.06
N PHE A 142 -23.43 -12.53 3.81
CA PHE A 142 -23.24 -11.18 4.34
C PHE A 142 -21.99 -11.12 5.25
N GLU A 143 -21.84 -12.06 6.18
CA GLU A 143 -20.67 -12.12 7.06
C GLU A 143 -19.36 -12.26 6.26
N GLY A 144 -19.36 -13.08 5.20
CA GLY A 144 -18.24 -13.21 4.28
C GLY A 144 -17.90 -11.90 3.55
N TRP A 145 -18.91 -11.19 3.10
CA TRP A 145 -18.76 -9.88 2.46
C TRP A 145 -18.17 -8.83 3.45
N VAL A 146 -18.67 -8.75 4.68
CA VAL A 146 -18.14 -7.84 5.71
C VAL A 146 -16.67 -8.12 5.98
N ARG A 147 -16.29 -9.39 6.15
CA ARG A 147 -14.89 -9.79 6.37
C ARG A 147 -13.99 -9.38 5.21
N ALA A 148 -14.42 -9.62 3.98
CA ALA A 148 -13.68 -9.22 2.79
C ALA A 148 -13.52 -7.69 2.75
N THR A 149 -14.58 -6.95 2.96
CA THR A 149 -14.57 -5.48 2.95
C THR A 149 -13.63 -4.90 3.99
N ILE A 150 -13.66 -5.37 5.23
CA ILE A 150 -12.73 -4.97 6.30
C ILE A 150 -11.29 -5.30 5.92
N SER A 151 -11.03 -6.50 5.40
CA SER A 151 -9.68 -6.91 4.99
C SER A 151 -9.09 -5.97 3.93
N PHE A 152 -9.87 -5.62 2.90
CA PHE A 152 -9.43 -4.71 1.84
C PHE A 152 -9.36 -3.25 2.29
N ALA A 153 -10.16 -2.83 3.28
CA ALA A 153 -10.06 -1.50 3.88
C ALA A 153 -8.76 -1.31 4.69
N ILE A 154 -8.31 -2.37 5.41
CA ILE A 154 -7.09 -2.33 6.21
C ILE A 154 -5.82 -2.48 5.34
N MET A 155 -5.92 -3.08 4.16
CA MET A 155 -4.77 -3.37 3.30
C MET A 155 -3.92 -2.13 2.93
N PRO A 156 -4.50 -0.99 2.49
CA PRO A 156 -3.71 0.22 2.23
C PRO A 156 -2.99 0.74 3.47
N LEU A 157 -3.59 0.60 4.66
CA LEU A 157 -2.95 1.00 5.91
C LEU A 157 -1.70 0.17 6.18
N ALA A 158 -1.78 -1.16 6.03
CA ALA A 158 -0.64 -2.04 6.19
C ALA A 158 0.48 -1.74 5.18
N VAL A 159 0.14 -1.54 3.89
CA VAL A 159 1.11 -1.17 2.84
C VAL A 159 1.82 0.13 3.19
N ASN A 160 1.10 1.13 3.68
CA ASN A 160 1.67 2.41 4.08
C ASN A 160 2.60 2.27 5.29
N ILE A 161 2.23 1.51 6.33
CA ILE A 161 3.10 1.30 7.50
C ILE A 161 4.40 0.61 7.09
N PHE A 162 4.32 -0.48 6.34
CA PHE A 162 5.51 -1.17 5.85
C PHE A 162 6.34 -0.30 4.91
N GLY A 163 5.69 0.48 4.03
CA GLY A 163 6.34 1.43 3.14
C GLY A 163 7.10 2.53 3.89
N ALA A 164 6.52 3.08 4.96
CA ALA A 164 7.17 4.07 5.81
C ALA A 164 8.44 3.51 6.46
N VAL A 165 8.35 2.30 7.03
CA VAL A 165 9.53 1.63 7.64
C VAL A 165 10.61 1.39 6.58
N MET A 166 10.23 0.93 5.40
CA MET A 166 11.16 0.73 4.30
C MET A 166 11.87 2.04 3.90
N LEU A 167 11.10 3.12 3.73
CA LEU A 167 11.66 4.43 3.35
C LEU A 167 12.64 4.96 4.41
N LEU A 168 12.35 4.77 5.70
CA LEU A 168 13.27 5.13 6.78
C LEU A 168 14.60 4.36 6.71
N ILE A 169 14.54 3.06 6.40
CA ILE A 169 15.74 2.23 6.25
C ILE A 169 16.49 2.60 4.95
N LEU A 170 15.78 2.96 3.90
CA LEU A 170 16.32 3.25 2.58
C LEU A 170 16.99 4.63 2.51
N ALA A 171 16.46 5.62 3.26
CA ALA A 171 16.88 7.03 3.19
C ALA A 171 18.40 7.25 3.24
N PRO A 172 19.19 6.70 4.19
CA PRO A 172 20.63 6.94 4.25
C PRO A 172 21.37 6.38 3.03
N PHE A 173 20.91 5.28 2.47
CA PHE A 173 21.54 4.67 1.28
C PHE A 173 21.19 5.44 0.01
N LEU A 174 19.99 6.01 -0.09
CA LEU A 174 19.62 6.91 -1.18
C LEU A 174 20.46 8.18 -1.16
N GLU A 175 20.69 8.77 0.01
CA GLU A 175 21.53 9.97 0.15
C GLU A 175 22.96 9.70 -0.35
N ILE A 176 23.56 8.55 0.03
CA ILE A 176 24.89 8.14 -0.44
C ILE A 176 24.88 7.91 -1.96
N LEU A 177 23.84 7.23 -2.48
CA LEU A 177 23.72 6.94 -3.91
C LEU A 177 23.63 8.23 -4.74
N VAL A 178 22.73 9.15 -4.35
CA VAL A 178 22.54 10.45 -5.02
C VAL A 178 23.79 11.30 -4.92
N GLY A 179 24.44 11.32 -3.75
CA GLY A 179 25.71 12.01 -3.55
C GLY A 179 26.83 11.50 -4.45
N ASN A 180 26.95 10.18 -4.60
CA ASN A 180 27.92 9.54 -5.51
C ASN A 180 27.60 9.82 -6.98
N ALA A 181 26.32 9.71 -7.37
CA ALA A 181 25.87 10.04 -8.73
C ALA A 181 26.15 11.52 -9.08
N GLY A 182 25.87 12.45 -8.17
CA GLY A 182 26.14 13.87 -8.35
C GLY A 182 27.62 14.20 -8.56
N LYS A 183 28.52 13.44 -7.91
CA LYS A 183 29.99 13.55 -8.09
C LYS A 183 30.51 12.72 -9.24
N ARG A 184 29.67 12.01 -9.97
CA ARG A 184 30.03 11.01 -10.99
C ARG A 184 31.01 9.96 -10.48
N LEU A 185 30.86 9.54 -9.22
CA LEU A 185 31.63 8.47 -8.62
C LEU A 185 30.82 7.18 -8.72
N PHE A 186 31.38 6.18 -9.38
CA PHE A 186 30.74 4.86 -9.45
C PHE A 186 31.06 4.06 -8.19
N ASP A 187 30.00 3.67 -7.47
CA ASP A 187 30.08 2.78 -6.31
C ASP A 187 28.91 1.78 -6.37
N MET A 188 29.27 0.49 -6.40
CA MET A 188 28.27 -0.60 -6.43
C MET A 188 27.69 -0.92 -5.06
N GLY A 189 28.34 -0.52 -3.96
CA GLY A 189 27.93 -0.82 -2.59
C GLY A 189 26.50 -0.36 -2.28
N PRO A 190 26.18 0.94 -2.40
CA PRO A 190 24.83 1.44 -2.19
C PRO A 190 23.79 0.78 -3.11
N VAL A 191 24.14 0.49 -4.37
CA VAL A 191 23.23 -0.14 -5.34
C VAL A 191 22.80 -1.52 -4.87
N ILE A 192 23.74 -2.37 -4.44
CA ILE A 192 23.43 -3.72 -3.95
C ILE A 192 22.63 -3.64 -2.65
N THR A 193 23.01 -2.75 -1.73
CA THR A 193 22.31 -2.60 -0.45
C THR A 193 20.85 -2.19 -0.65
N ILE A 194 20.60 -1.20 -1.52
CA ILE A 194 19.25 -0.76 -1.89
C ILE A 194 18.47 -1.91 -2.53
N ALA A 195 19.09 -2.66 -3.44
CA ALA A 195 18.48 -3.82 -4.09
C ALA A 195 18.01 -4.86 -3.07
N LEU A 196 18.86 -5.17 -2.09
CA LEU A 196 18.53 -6.13 -1.03
C LEU A 196 17.38 -5.62 -0.14
N ILE A 197 17.41 -4.34 0.26
CA ILE A 197 16.35 -3.74 1.08
C ILE A 197 15.00 -3.83 0.35
N VAL A 198 14.95 -3.43 -0.92
CA VAL A 198 13.71 -3.46 -1.72
C VAL A 198 13.24 -4.89 -1.97
N ALA A 199 14.16 -5.85 -2.20
CA ALA A 199 13.82 -7.26 -2.36
C ALA A 199 13.23 -7.84 -1.07
N VAL A 200 13.84 -7.58 0.09
CA VAL A 200 13.31 -8.00 1.41
C VAL A 200 11.94 -7.37 1.64
N PHE A 201 11.78 -6.08 1.32
CA PHE A 201 10.49 -5.40 1.44
C PHE A 201 9.40 -6.05 0.57
N ALA A 202 9.71 -6.39 -0.69
CA ALA A 202 8.76 -7.09 -1.56
C ALA A 202 8.33 -8.45 -0.98
N ILE A 203 9.28 -9.20 -0.40
CA ILE A 203 8.99 -10.47 0.27
C ILE A 203 8.11 -10.25 1.51
N VAL A 204 8.46 -9.28 2.37
CA VAL A 204 7.68 -8.94 3.56
C VAL A 204 6.27 -8.51 3.18
N MET A 205 6.10 -7.75 2.11
CA MET A 205 4.79 -7.37 1.58
C MET A 205 3.97 -8.58 1.15
N MET A 206 4.55 -9.55 0.43
CA MET A 206 3.84 -10.77 0.01
C MET A 206 3.32 -11.55 1.23
N PHE A 207 4.14 -11.76 2.24
CA PHE A 207 3.75 -12.49 3.46
C PHE A 207 2.84 -11.66 4.37
N GLY A 208 3.11 -10.37 4.54
CA GLY A 208 2.34 -9.45 5.38
C GLY A 208 0.90 -9.29 4.90
N LEU A 209 0.68 -9.20 3.59
CA LEU A 209 -0.66 -9.15 3.02
C LEU A 209 -1.42 -10.47 3.21
N GLY A 210 -0.73 -11.61 3.16
CA GLY A 210 -1.30 -12.90 3.52
C GLY A 210 -1.80 -12.93 4.97
N ALA A 211 -1.03 -12.37 5.90
CA ALA A 211 -1.41 -12.27 7.31
C ALA A 211 -2.61 -11.33 7.53
N VAL A 212 -2.66 -10.17 6.84
CA VAL A 212 -3.81 -9.23 6.91
C VAL A 212 -5.10 -9.91 6.44
N THR A 213 -5.04 -10.67 5.35
CA THR A 213 -6.22 -11.43 4.87
C THR A 213 -6.61 -12.56 5.83
N ALA A 214 -5.66 -13.18 6.52
CA ALA A 214 -5.93 -14.20 7.54
C ALA A 214 -6.60 -13.60 8.78
N ILE A 215 -6.18 -12.42 9.23
CA ILE A 215 -6.81 -11.67 10.33
C ILE A 215 -8.26 -11.34 9.96
N GLY A 216 -8.52 -10.83 8.75
CA GLY A 216 -9.88 -10.56 8.28
C GLY A 216 -10.79 -11.79 8.29
N LYS A 217 -10.24 -12.99 8.06
CA LYS A 217 -10.96 -14.26 8.18
C LYS A 217 -11.20 -14.69 9.63
N GLY A 218 -10.30 -14.31 10.55
CA GLY A 218 -10.37 -14.69 11.97
C GLY A 218 -11.39 -13.93 12.81
N PHE A 219 -11.86 -12.75 12.36
CA PHE A 219 -12.90 -11.96 13.05
C PHE A 219 -14.30 -12.57 13.00
N GLY A 220 -14.46 -13.84 12.68
CA GLY A 220 -15.76 -14.47 12.53
C GLY A 220 -15.79 -15.96 12.88
N GLY A 221 -14.92 -16.39 13.77
CA GLY A 221 -14.98 -17.70 14.41
C GLY A 221 -15.64 -17.61 15.78
#